data_600375acf5f42a5e47e01627a569c157
#
_entry.id   600375acf5f42a5e47e01627a569c157
#
_cell.length_a   1.000
_cell.length_b   1.000
_cell.length_c   1.000
_cell.angle_alpha   90.00
_cell.angle_beta   90.00
_cell.angle_gamma   90.00
#
_symmetry.space_group_name_H-M   'P 1'
#
loop_
_entity.id
_entity.type
_entity.pdbx_description
1 polymer ?
#
loop_
_entity_poly.entity_id
_entity_poly.type
_entity_poly.pdbx_seq_one_letter_code
_entity_poly.pdbx_strand_id
1 'polypeptide(L)'
;MHENLVIIGASGHGKVVADIAMKLGTYKKINFLDDDTSLKQSMGIPVTGKCSEVFGFLDSSDIFVAIGNATVRQTWITKLQEADAQIPSLIHPSAVVGMNVKIGCGSVVMAGAVINPDAILGQGCIVNTCASVDHECILGE
;
A
#
# COMPACT_ATOMS: atom_id res chain seq x y z
N MET A 1 9.37 -11.63 0.97
CA MET A 1 8.21 -11.12 1.70
C MET A 1 8.42 -11.31 3.19
N HIS A 2 8.16 -10.30 3.99
CA HIS A 2 8.31 -10.35 5.44
C HIS A 2 6.98 -10.64 6.14
N GLU A 3 7.04 -11.00 7.41
CA GLU A 3 5.84 -11.23 8.22
C GLU A 3 5.27 -9.94 8.82
N ASN A 4 6.03 -8.85 8.78
CA ASN A 4 5.63 -7.55 9.31
C ASN A 4 5.41 -6.56 8.18
N LEU A 5 4.49 -5.62 8.41
CA LEU A 5 4.21 -4.53 7.47
C LEU A 5 4.34 -3.19 8.18
N VAL A 6 5.09 -2.28 7.58
CA VAL A 6 5.18 -0.89 8.00
C VAL A 6 4.46 -0.04 6.95
N ILE A 7 3.51 0.77 7.40
CA ILE A 7 2.71 1.65 6.54
C ILE A 7 3.16 3.08 6.79
N ILE A 8 3.62 3.75 5.75
CA ILE A 8 3.95 5.17 5.81
C ILE A 8 2.67 5.97 5.58
N GLY A 9 2.23 6.71 6.60
CA GLY A 9 1.00 7.50 6.60
C GLY A 9 -0.12 6.83 7.38
N ALA A 10 -0.56 7.48 8.46
CA ALA A 10 -1.57 6.96 9.40
C ALA A 10 -2.89 7.74 9.36
N SER A 11 -3.11 8.56 8.33
CA SER A 11 -4.36 9.30 8.15
C SER A 11 -5.42 8.46 7.43
N GLY A 12 -6.43 9.07 6.84
CA GLY A 12 -7.56 8.35 6.25
C GLY A 12 -7.18 7.24 5.28
N HIS A 13 -6.28 7.54 4.34
CA HIS A 13 -5.83 6.51 3.38
C HIS A 13 -5.04 5.39 4.08
N GLY A 14 -4.21 5.75 5.05
CA GLY A 14 -3.47 4.76 5.84
C GLY A 14 -4.38 3.79 6.58
N LYS A 15 -5.51 4.28 7.10
CA LYS A 15 -6.52 3.42 7.76
C LYS A 15 -7.11 2.40 6.80
N VAL A 16 -7.43 2.83 5.58
CA VAL A 16 -7.98 1.93 4.54
C VAL A 16 -6.95 0.85 4.17
N VAL A 17 -5.71 1.26 3.97
CA VAL A 17 -4.61 0.32 3.66
C VAL A 17 -4.41 -0.69 4.78
N ALA A 18 -4.37 -0.22 6.04
CA ALA A 18 -4.21 -1.11 7.18
C ALA A 18 -5.36 -2.10 7.33
N ASP A 19 -6.60 -1.65 7.10
CA ASP A 19 -7.77 -2.53 7.12
C ASP A 19 -7.67 -3.64 6.08
N ILE A 20 -7.24 -3.31 4.87
CA ILE A 20 -7.01 -4.31 3.82
C ILE A 20 -5.94 -5.31 4.23
N ALA A 21 -4.81 -4.82 4.75
CA ALA A 21 -3.72 -5.69 5.19
C ALA A 21 -4.16 -6.64 6.31
N MET A 22 -4.97 -6.16 7.25
CA MET A 22 -5.53 -7.00 8.31
C MET A 22 -6.45 -8.08 7.76
N LYS A 23 -7.31 -7.74 6.81
CA LYS A 23 -8.23 -8.70 6.19
C LYS A 23 -7.52 -9.75 5.35
N LEU A 24 -6.38 -9.41 4.76
CA LEU A 24 -5.56 -10.39 4.04
C LEU A 24 -4.95 -11.44 4.98
N GLY A 25 -4.67 -11.06 6.22
CA GLY A 25 -4.18 -11.99 7.25
C GLY A 25 -2.76 -12.50 7.03
N THR A 26 -2.00 -11.92 6.11
CA THR A 26 -0.64 -12.37 5.78
C THR A 26 0.44 -11.78 6.67
N TYR A 27 0.14 -10.68 7.36
CA TYR A 27 1.09 -10.02 8.24
C TYR A 27 0.78 -10.27 9.69
N LYS A 28 1.79 -10.68 10.45
CA LYS A 28 1.66 -10.91 11.90
C LYS A 28 1.64 -9.61 12.68
N LYS A 29 2.36 -8.59 12.19
CA LYS A 29 2.49 -7.31 12.87
C LYS A 29 2.40 -6.19 11.85
N ILE A 30 1.62 -5.17 12.17
CA ILE A 30 1.45 -3.98 11.34
C ILE A 30 1.70 -2.77 12.24
N ASN A 31 2.50 -1.81 11.76
CA ASN A 31 2.65 -0.52 12.42
C ASN A 31 2.72 0.62 11.41
N PHE A 32 2.39 1.81 11.88
CA PHE A 32 2.47 3.03 11.09
C PHE A 32 3.73 3.83 11.39
N LEU A 33 4.17 4.59 10.40
CA LEU A 33 5.05 5.74 10.58
C LEU A 33 4.32 6.98 10.07
N ASP A 34 4.39 8.07 10.81
CA ASP A 34 3.75 9.33 10.43
C ASP A 34 4.52 10.50 11.02
N ASP A 35 4.61 11.59 10.25
CA ASP A 35 5.33 12.78 10.70
C ASP A 35 4.54 13.59 11.73
N ASP A 36 3.25 13.32 11.90
CA ASP A 36 2.45 13.91 12.97
C ASP A 36 2.79 13.23 14.30
N THR A 37 3.64 13.89 15.08
CA THR A 37 4.13 13.35 16.34
C THR A 37 3.06 13.27 17.44
N SER A 38 1.90 13.88 17.25
CA SER A 38 0.77 13.76 18.17
C SER A 38 0.02 12.42 18.00
N LEU A 39 0.15 11.76 16.87
CA LEU A 39 -0.46 10.46 16.63
C LEU A 39 0.34 9.36 17.31
N LYS A 40 -0.28 8.64 18.23
CA LYS A 40 0.34 7.51 18.92
C LYS A 40 -0.18 6.17 18.43
N GLN A 41 -1.39 6.14 17.88
CA GLN A 41 -2.01 4.95 17.33
C GLN A 41 -3.13 5.35 16.38
N SER A 42 -3.54 4.43 15.51
CA SER A 42 -4.70 4.56 14.66
C SER A 42 -5.35 3.20 14.53
N MET A 43 -6.65 3.10 14.84
CA MET A 43 -7.40 1.82 14.86
C MET A 43 -6.73 0.75 15.73
N GLY A 44 -6.11 1.15 16.85
CA GLY A 44 -5.38 0.23 17.71
C GLY A 44 -4.00 -0.20 17.18
N ILE A 45 -3.58 0.29 16.03
CA ILE A 45 -2.28 0.01 15.44
C ILE A 45 -1.30 1.11 15.85
N PRO A 46 -0.13 0.77 16.42
CA PRO A 46 0.78 1.80 16.92
C PRO A 46 1.41 2.62 15.78
N VAL A 47 1.63 3.90 16.06
CA VAL A 47 2.49 4.77 15.26
C VAL A 47 3.83 4.82 15.97
N THR A 48 4.85 4.22 15.38
CA THR A 48 6.11 3.95 16.08
C THR A 48 7.23 4.94 15.78
N GLY A 49 7.01 5.90 14.91
CA GLY A 49 8.01 6.90 14.58
C GLY A 49 7.62 7.76 13.39
N LYS A 50 8.57 8.56 12.94
CA LYS A 50 8.41 9.43 11.76
C LYS A 50 8.67 8.63 10.48
N CYS A 51 8.17 9.15 9.35
CA CYS A 51 8.34 8.51 8.05
C CYS A 51 9.81 8.24 7.71
N SER A 52 10.71 9.16 8.04
CA SER A 52 12.15 9.01 7.77
C SER A 52 12.80 7.83 8.48
N GLU A 53 12.18 7.30 9.53
CA GLU A 53 12.70 6.15 10.27
C GLU A 53 12.45 4.82 9.55
N VAL A 54 11.75 4.84 8.42
CA VAL A 54 11.41 3.63 7.66
C VAL A 54 12.64 2.80 7.27
N PHE A 55 13.76 3.45 7.00
CA PHE A 55 14.97 2.75 6.55
C PHE A 55 15.56 1.80 7.61
N GLY A 56 15.18 1.96 8.87
CA GLY A 56 15.54 1.02 9.93
C GLY A 56 14.69 -0.25 9.96
N PHE A 57 13.62 -0.32 9.16
CA PHE A 57 12.70 -1.45 9.15
C PHE A 57 12.85 -2.36 7.92
N LEU A 58 13.71 -2.02 6.96
CA LEU A 58 13.75 -2.69 5.65
C LEU A 58 14.12 -4.18 5.75
N ASP A 59 14.94 -4.55 6.72
CA ASP A 59 15.39 -5.95 6.88
C ASP A 59 14.32 -6.83 7.53
N SER A 60 13.32 -6.24 8.19
CA SER A 60 12.34 -6.98 8.98
C SER A 60 10.91 -6.85 8.46
N SER A 61 10.64 -5.92 7.57
CA SER A 61 9.26 -5.55 7.21
C SER A 61 9.13 -5.25 5.73
N ASP A 62 7.96 -5.59 5.18
CA ASP A 62 7.50 -5.01 3.93
C ASP A 62 7.05 -3.57 4.20
N ILE A 63 7.18 -2.71 3.21
CA ILE A 63 6.85 -1.28 3.36
C ILE A 63 5.78 -0.90 2.36
N PHE A 64 4.72 -0.23 2.83
CA PHE A 64 3.67 0.30 1.97
C PHE A 64 3.52 1.81 2.19
N VAL A 65 3.47 2.57 1.09
CA VAL A 65 3.33 4.03 1.15
C VAL A 65 1.86 4.40 1.00
N ALA A 66 1.23 4.79 2.10
CA ALA A 66 -0.19 5.13 2.17
C ALA A 66 -0.40 6.65 2.20
N ILE A 67 0.15 7.34 1.21
CA ILE A 67 0.07 8.79 1.07
C ILE A 67 -0.78 9.09 -0.16
N GLY A 68 -1.84 9.89 0.03
CA GLY A 68 -2.78 10.19 -1.04
C GLY A 68 -2.20 11.06 -2.15
N ASN A 69 -1.29 11.97 -1.84
CA ASN A 69 -0.64 12.81 -2.85
C ASN A 69 0.25 11.94 -3.76
N ALA A 70 -0.05 11.91 -5.05
CA ALA A 70 0.62 11.03 -6.00
C ALA A 70 2.12 11.34 -6.14
N THR A 71 2.49 12.60 -6.15
CA THR A 71 3.90 13.00 -6.28
C THR A 71 4.72 12.58 -5.06
N VAL A 72 4.18 12.81 -3.86
CA VAL A 72 4.83 12.42 -2.61
C VAL A 72 4.93 10.89 -2.53
N ARG A 73 3.85 10.20 -2.87
CA ARG A 73 3.83 8.73 -2.88
C ARG A 73 4.90 8.17 -3.80
N GLN A 74 5.00 8.68 -5.02
CA GLN A 74 6.00 8.22 -5.99
C GLN A 74 7.42 8.51 -5.53
N THR A 75 7.65 9.67 -4.92
CA THR A 75 8.97 9.99 -4.35
C THR A 75 9.39 8.98 -3.29
N TRP A 76 8.48 8.59 -2.39
CA TRP A 76 8.75 7.58 -1.39
C TRP A 76 9.02 6.21 -2.00
N ILE A 77 8.21 5.80 -2.98
CA ILE A 77 8.40 4.50 -3.65
C ILE A 77 9.77 4.44 -4.31
N THR A 78 10.17 5.50 -5.00
CA THR A 78 11.49 5.56 -5.64
C THR A 78 12.63 5.42 -4.63
N LYS A 79 12.56 6.17 -3.52
CA LYS A 79 13.58 6.07 -2.46
C LYS A 79 13.65 4.67 -1.86
N LEU A 80 12.51 4.05 -1.65
CA LEU A 80 12.44 2.70 -1.10
C LEU A 80 12.99 1.67 -2.07
N GLN A 81 12.71 1.81 -3.37
CA GLN A 81 13.28 0.94 -4.38
C GLN A 81 14.81 1.05 -4.46
N GLU A 82 15.33 2.27 -4.36
CA GLU A 82 16.78 2.50 -4.33
C GLU A 82 17.45 1.85 -3.11
N ALA A 83 16.70 1.68 -2.04
CA ALA A 83 17.16 1.03 -0.82
C ALA A 83 16.84 -0.49 -0.78
N ASP A 84 16.38 -1.07 -1.87
CA ASP A 84 16.02 -2.48 -2.00
C ASP A 84 14.91 -2.93 -1.05
N ALA A 85 13.98 -2.03 -0.70
CA ALA A 85 12.83 -2.37 0.13
C ALA A 85 11.89 -3.33 -0.58
N GLN A 86 11.22 -4.19 0.20
CA GLN A 86 10.12 -5.03 -0.30
C GLN A 86 8.84 -4.22 -0.22
N ILE A 87 8.27 -3.88 -1.37
CA ILE A 87 7.07 -3.04 -1.48
C ILE A 87 5.94 -3.87 -2.06
N PRO A 88 4.99 -4.33 -1.23
CA PRO A 88 3.89 -5.16 -1.72
C PRO A 88 2.84 -4.33 -2.44
N SER A 89 2.01 -5.00 -3.23
CA SER A 89 0.70 -4.49 -3.62
C SER A 89 -0.34 -5.15 -2.74
N LEU A 90 -1.33 -4.39 -2.31
CA LEU A 90 -2.36 -4.87 -1.40
C LEU A 90 -3.71 -4.88 -2.12
N ILE A 91 -4.32 -6.05 -2.20
CA ILE A 91 -5.57 -6.25 -2.91
C ILE A 91 -6.61 -6.74 -1.91
N HIS A 92 -7.69 -5.97 -1.75
CA HIS A 92 -8.78 -6.35 -0.84
C HIS A 92 -9.34 -7.72 -1.24
N PRO A 93 -9.65 -8.60 -0.29
CA PRO A 93 -10.18 -9.94 -0.62
C PRO A 93 -11.48 -9.93 -1.45
N SER A 94 -12.28 -8.85 -1.38
CA SER A 94 -13.50 -8.73 -2.16
C SER A 94 -13.31 -8.10 -3.54
N ALA A 95 -12.10 -7.69 -3.89
CA ALA A 95 -11.81 -7.19 -5.23
C ALA A 95 -11.74 -8.36 -6.23
N VAL A 96 -12.15 -8.07 -7.46
CA VAL A 96 -12.10 -9.06 -8.55
C VAL A 96 -11.00 -8.65 -9.53
N VAL A 97 -10.00 -9.50 -9.68
CA VAL A 97 -8.87 -9.25 -10.56
C VAL A 97 -8.90 -10.25 -11.70
N GLY A 98 -9.04 -9.76 -12.92
CA GLY A 98 -9.13 -10.57 -14.12
C GLY A 98 -7.83 -11.27 -14.50
N MET A 99 -7.90 -12.12 -15.50
CA MET A 99 -6.74 -12.87 -16.01
C MET A 99 -5.73 -11.91 -16.65
N ASN A 100 -4.44 -12.24 -16.49
CA ASN A 100 -3.33 -11.50 -17.09
C ASN A 100 -3.21 -10.04 -16.64
N VAL A 101 -3.81 -9.66 -15.53
CA VAL A 101 -3.65 -8.32 -14.95
C VAL A 101 -2.25 -8.21 -14.35
N LYS A 102 -1.58 -7.12 -14.65
CA LYS A 102 -0.28 -6.78 -14.05
C LYS A 102 -0.45 -5.58 -13.13
N ILE A 103 0.05 -5.70 -11.91
CA ILE A 103 -0.06 -4.64 -10.90
C ILE A 103 1.33 -4.29 -10.40
N GLY A 104 1.73 -3.03 -10.59
CA GLY A 104 3.01 -2.54 -10.11
C GLY A 104 3.06 -2.45 -8.59
N CYS A 105 4.25 -2.50 -8.03
CA CYS A 105 4.45 -2.47 -6.58
C CYS A 105 3.87 -1.21 -5.94
N GLY A 106 3.49 -1.30 -4.67
CA GLY A 106 2.95 -0.17 -3.93
C GLY A 106 1.54 0.24 -4.34
N SER A 107 0.86 -0.57 -5.13
CA SER A 107 -0.53 -0.33 -5.53
C SER A 107 -1.50 -0.90 -4.51
N VAL A 108 -2.66 -0.27 -4.37
CA VAL A 108 -3.75 -0.77 -3.53
C VAL A 108 -5.02 -0.88 -4.34
N VAL A 109 -5.69 -2.02 -4.22
CA VAL A 109 -6.99 -2.28 -4.84
C VAL A 109 -8.00 -2.47 -3.71
N MET A 110 -8.96 -1.57 -3.64
CA MET A 110 -9.89 -1.49 -2.52
C MET A 110 -11.10 -2.41 -2.70
N ALA A 111 -11.92 -2.48 -1.66
CA ALA A 111 -13.08 -3.38 -1.59
C ALA A 111 -14.02 -3.20 -2.78
N GLY A 112 -14.47 -4.31 -3.35
CA GLY A 112 -15.45 -4.33 -4.43
C GLY A 112 -14.95 -3.80 -5.78
N ALA A 113 -13.67 -3.44 -5.90
CA ALA A 113 -13.12 -2.99 -7.16
C ALA A 113 -13.02 -4.16 -8.16
N VAL A 114 -13.16 -3.86 -9.44
CA VAL A 114 -13.07 -4.86 -10.51
C VAL A 114 -12.00 -4.42 -11.50
N ILE A 115 -11.00 -5.25 -11.71
CA ILE A 115 -9.97 -5.03 -12.71
C ILE A 115 -10.14 -6.09 -13.79
N ASN A 116 -10.51 -5.66 -14.98
CA ASN A 116 -10.81 -6.57 -16.08
C ASN A 116 -9.53 -7.14 -16.72
N PRO A 117 -9.65 -8.24 -17.52
CA PRO A 117 -8.49 -8.94 -18.06
C PRO A 117 -7.55 -8.05 -18.89
N ASP A 118 -6.27 -8.38 -18.83
CA ASP A 118 -5.18 -7.74 -19.57
C ASP A 118 -4.91 -6.29 -19.21
N ALA A 119 -5.52 -5.76 -18.12
CA ALA A 119 -5.20 -4.43 -17.64
C ALA A 119 -3.79 -4.40 -17.03
N ILE A 120 -3.14 -3.26 -17.15
CA ILE A 120 -1.80 -3.02 -16.59
C ILE A 120 -1.88 -1.80 -15.66
N LEU A 121 -1.56 -1.99 -14.39
CA LEU A 121 -1.44 -0.92 -13.42
C LEU A 121 0.04 -0.67 -13.13
N GLY A 122 0.45 0.59 -13.21
CA GLY A 122 1.81 1.00 -12.83
C GLY A 122 2.03 0.94 -11.32
N GLN A 123 3.16 1.45 -10.89
CA GLN A 123 3.51 1.50 -9.47
C GLN A 123 2.67 2.54 -8.72
N GLY A 124 2.31 2.23 -7.48
CA GLY A 124 1.64 3.18 -6.61
C GLY A 124 0.23 3.58 -7.05
N CYS A 125 -0.45 2.75 -7.82
CA CYS A 125 -1.83 3.00 -8.24
C CYS A 125 -2.81 2.79 -7.09
N ILE A 126 -3.86 3.62 -7.05
CA ILE A 126 -4.96 3.48 -6.10
C ILE A 126 -6.22 3.18 -6.92
N VAL A 127 -6.77 1.98 -6.76
CA VAL A 127 -8.07 1.63 -7.33
C VAL A 127 -9.09 1.68 -6.21
N ASN A 128 -9.93 2.71 -6.24
CA ASN A 128 -10.84 3.03 -5.16
C ASN A 128 -11.96 1.99 -4.99
N THR A 129 -12.63 2.05 -3.84
CA THR A 129 -13.76 1.18 -3.50
C THR A 129 -14.79 1.16 -4.64
N CYS A 130 -15.14 -0.04 -5.08
CA CYS A 130 -16.12 -0.29 -6.15
C CYS A 130 -15.76 0.33 -7.51
N ALA A 131 -14.54 0.80 -7.72
CA ALA A 131 -14.11 1.29 -9.02
C ALA A 131 -13.90 0.14 -9.99
N SER A 132 -13.94 0.44 -11.28
CA SER A 132 -13.65 -0.55 -12.33
C SER A 132 -12.54 -0.06 -13.24
N VAL A 133 -11.73 -1.00 -13.69
CA VAL A 133 -10.69 -0.78 -14.71
C VAL A 133 -11.04 -1.67 -15.90
N ASP A 134 -11.20 -1.04 -17.06
CA ASP A 134 -11.61 -1.77 -18.27
C ASP A 134 -10.50 -2.73 -18.75
N HIS A 135 -10.90 -3.72 -19.54
CA HIS A 135 -9.96 -4.66 -20.11
C HIS A 135 -8.93 -3.93 -20.98
N GLU A 136 -7.70 -4.43 -20.94
CA GLU A 136 -6.56 -3.88 -21.69
C GLU A 136 -6.22 -2.42 -21.37
N CYS A 137 -6.83 -1.84 -20.33
CA CYS A 137 -6.52 -0.48 -19.89
C CYS A 137 -5.12 -0.43 -19.27
N ILE A 138 -4.41 0.67 -19.53
CA ILE A 138 -3.08 0.90 -18.95
C ILE A 138 -3.16 2.14 -18.08
N LEU A 139 -2.97 1.94 -16.76
CA LEU A 139 -2.94 3.03 -15.80
C LEU A 139 -1.49 3.36 -15.44
N GLY A 140 -1.15 4.62 -15.55
CA GLY A 140 0.15 5.12 -15.11
C GLY A 140 0.27 5.22 -13.59
N GLU A 141 1.42 5.62 -13.17
CA GLU A 141 1.75 5.84 -11.76
C GLU A 141 1.04 7.06 -11.17
#